data_9dab840808d8ba290074afe59568bbe0
#
_entry.id   9dab840808d8ba290074afe59568bbe0
#
_cell.length_a   1.000
_cell.length_b   1.000
_cell.length_c   1.000
_cell.angle_alpha   90.00
_cell.angle_beta   90.00
_cell.angle_gamma   90.00
#
_symmetry.space_group_name_H-M   'P 1'
#
loop_
_entity.id
_entity.type
_entity.pdbx_description
1 polymer ?
#
loop_
_entity_poly.entity_id
_entity_poly.type
_entity_poly.pdbx_seq_one_letter_code
_entity_poly.pdbx_strand_id
1 'polypeptide(L)'
;MREKIDQEIKKIVSPGDILGVVEEFFAGENVYERNGFLISSVAGIKHVDLRDRIVSVTPFRELRKFVPGAFVYVLVTGTRGDIATARVLGFDLVNIYRNNIFGILHVSHIPSERRLRSVDEMIRVGDILYVKIVSRTQPFFLSLRSPKASITVSLCPRCGSIMGRLKEKLICPSCGYSEERKPITHYLYKYSELRGRQR
;
A
#
# COMPACT_ATOMS: atom_id res chain seq x y z
N MET A 1 -17.24 -20.90 -36.63
CA MET A 1 -17.86 -19.58 -36.86
C MET A 1 -17.88 -18.69 -35.58
N ARG A 2 -17.90 -19.26 -34.37
CA ARG A 2 -17.81 -18.51 -33.10
C ARG A 2 -16.38 -18.00 -32.78
N GLU A 3 -15.33 -18.74 -33.13
CA GLU A 3 -13.94 -18.34 -32.88
C GLU A 3 -13.43 -17.16 -33.72
N LYS A 4 -14.04 -16.88 -34.88
CA LYS A 4 -13.67 -15.71 -35.72
C LYS A 4 -14.21 -14.39 -35.18
N ILE A 5 -15.30 -14.40 -34.39
CA ILE A 5 -15.89 -13.18 -33.82
C ILE A 5 -15.07 -12.71 -32.62
N ASP A 6 -14.46 -13.65 -31.85
CA ASP A 6 -13.61 -13.31 -30.70
C ASP A 6 -12.22 -12.77 -31.09
N GLN A 7 -11.74 -13.04 -32.30
CA GLN A 7 -10.42 -12.57 -32.76
C GLN A 7 -10.40 -11.12 -33.25
N GLU A 8 -11.53 -10.53 -33.61
CA GLU A 8 -11.59 -9.15 -34.12
C GLU A 8 -11.58 -8.08 -33.02
N ILE A 9 -11.64 -8.45 -31.75
CA ILE A 9 -11.92 -7.53 -30.61
C ILE A 9 -10.69 -7.26 -29.75
N LYS A 10 -9.56 -7.97 -29.95
CA LYS A 10 -8.32 -7.74 -29.17
C LYS A 10 -7.46 -6.65 -29.81
N LYS A 11 -7.89 -5.40 -29.71
CA LYS A 11 -7.08 -4.26 -30.16
C LYS A 11 -6.24 -3.72 -28.98
N ILE A 12 -4.94 -3.57 -29.21
CA ILE A 12 -4.05 -2.83 -28.28
C ILE A 12 -4.42 -1.36 -28.35
N VAL A 13 -4.59 -0.76 -27.16
CA VAL A 13 -4.98 0.65 -27.01
C VAL A 13 -4.07 1.36 -26.05
N SER A 14 -3.91 2.66 -26.23
CA SER A 14 -3.15 3.59 -25.39
C SER A 14 -4.09 4.52 -24.62
N PRO A 15 -3.64 5.14 -23.52
CA PRO A 15 -4.42 6.16 -22.84
C PRO A 15 -4.77 7.30 -23.79
N GLY A 16 -6.07 7.66 -23.85
CA GLY A 16 -6.58 8.67 -24.76
C GLY A 16 -7.18 8.13 -26.06
N ASP A 17 -6.99 6.85 -26.40
CA ASP A 17 -7.61 6.25 -27.59
C ASP A 17 -9.12 6.18 -27.43
N ILE A 18 -9.84 6.53 -28.51
CA ILE A 18 -11.30 6.40 -28.61
C ILE A 18 -11.64 4.93 -28.84
N LEU A 19 -12.48 4.38 -27.97
CA LEU A 19 -12.90 2.99 -27.98
C LEU A 19 -14.29 2.76 -28.62
N GLY A 20 -15.12 3.78 -28.57
CA GLY A 20 -16.50 3.77 -29.05
C GLY A 20 -17.24 5.05 -28.68
N VAL A 21 -18.54 5.04 -28.88
CA VAL A 21 -19.47 6.13 -28.54
C VAL A 21 -20.44 5.65 -27.47
N VAL A 22 -20.96 6.58 -26.67
CA VAL A 22 -21.89 6.26 -25.57
C VAL A 22 -23.25 5.78 -26.05
N GLU A 23 -23.63 6.08 -27.31
CA GLU A 23 -24.83 5.59 -27.91
C GLU A 23 -24.81 4.08 -28.22
N GLU A 24 -23.61 3.51 -28.38
CA GLU A 24 -23.43 2.09 -28.72
C GLU A 24 -23.05 1.26 -27.51
N PHE A 25 -22.22 1.81 -26.60
CA PHE A 25 -21.60 1.06 -25.51
C PHE A 25 -21.61 1.85 -24.20
N PHE A 26 -21.52 1.12 -23.09
CA PHE A 26 -21.27 1.65 -21.75
C PHE A 26 -19.80 1.56 -21.37
N ALA A 27 -19.32 2.50 -20.54
CA ALA A 27 -17.98 2.49 -20.01
C ALA A 27 -17.81 1.37 -18.95
N GLY A 28 -16.93 0.42 -19.22
CA GLY A 28 -16.49 -0.60 -18.30
C GLY A 28 -15.21 -0.22 -17.55
N GLU A 29 -14.46 -1.23 -17.07
CA GLU A 29 -13.22 -1.00 -16.35
C GLU A 29 -12.15 -0.33 -17.22
N ASN A 30 -11.45 0.67 -16.64
CA ASN A 30 -10.39 1.45 -17.27
C ASN A 30 -10.82 2.23 -18.53
N VAL A 31 -12.11 2.54 -18.63
CA VAL A 31 -12.72 3.39 -19.68
C VAL A 31 -13.43 4.54 -18.99
N TYR A 32 -13.36 5.72 -19.55
CA TYR A 32 -14.13 6.89 -19.10
C TYR A 32 -14.81 7.57 -20.29
N GLU A 33 -15.91 8.28 -19.99
CA GLU A 33 -16.64 9.07 -20.94
C GLU A 33 -16.13 10.51 -20.98
N ARG A 34 -15.99 11.06 -22.20
CA ARG A 34 -15.74 12.47 -22.44
C ARG A 34 -16.34 12.90 -23.77
N ASN A 35 -17.23 13.88 -23.74
CA ASN A 35 -17.87 14.46 -24.92
C ASN A 35 -18.57 13.41 -25.81
N GLY A 36 -19.26 12.42 -25.21
CA GLY A 36 -19.97 11.38 -25.96
C GLY A 36 -19.06 10.23 -26.44
N PHE A 37 -17.78 10.29 -26.20
CA PHE A 37 -16.81 9.23 -26.55
C PHE A 37 -16.37 8.42 -25.34
N LEU A 38 -16.20 7.12 -25.54
CA LEU A 38 -15.56 6.21 -24.59
C LEU A 38 -14.07 6.18 -24.86
N ILE A 39 -13.27 6.51 -23.85
CA ILE A 39 -11.83 6.73 -23.99
C ILE A 39 -11.08 5.81 -23.01
N SER A 40 -9.99 5.21 -23.48
CA SER A 40 -9.10 4.41 -22.62
C SER A 40 -8.34 5.26 -21.62
N SER A 41 -8.32 4.85 -20.35
CA SER A 41 -7.50 5.45 -19.28
C SER A 41 -6.14 4.80 -19.12
N VAL A 42 -5.91 3.61 -19.72
CA VAL A 42 -4.70 2.80 -19.56
C VAL A 42 -4.23 2.22 -20.90
N ALA A 43 -2.93 1.85 -20.97
CA ALA A 43 -2.43 1.03 -22.07
C ALA A 43 -2.77 -0.43 -21.80
N GLY A 44 -3.39 -1.10 -22.78
CA GLY A 44 -3.87 -2.46 -22.58
C GLY A 44 -4.55 -3.06 -23.81
N ILE A 45 -5.35 -4.08 -23.55
CA ILE A 45 -6.14 -4.78 -24.56
C ILE A 45 -7.60 -4.39 -24.38
N LYS A 46 -8.22 -3.87 -25.45
CA LYS A 46 -9.65 -3.58 -25.51
C LYS A 46 -10.46 -4.87 -25.49
N HIS A 47 -11.48 -4.92 -24.68
CA HIS A 47 -12.52 -5.95 -24.65
C HIS A 47 -13.88 -5.31 -24.88
N VAL A 48 -14.72 -5.93 -25.69
CA VAL A 48 -16.09 -5.50 -25.94
C VAL A 48 -17.02 -6.65 -25.61
N ASP A 49 -17.87 -6.43 -24.62
CA ASP A 49 -19.00 -7.32 -24.37
C ASP A 49 -20.20 -6.83 -25.19
N LEU A 50 -20.54 -7.58 -26.23
CA LEU A 50 -21.66 -7.25 -27.13
C LEU A 50 -23.02 -7.55 -26.49
N ARG A 51 -23.09 -8.39 -25.44
CA ARG A 51 -24.36 -8.71 -24.77
C ARG A 51 -24.77 -7.58 -23.86
N ASP A 52 -23.85 -7.15 -23.02
CA ASP A 52 -24.08 -6.07 -22.05
C ASP A 52 -23.71 -4.70 -22.62
N ARG A 53 -23.21 -4.66 -23.88
CA ARG A 53 -22.73 -3.45 -24.55
C ARG A 53 -21.69 -2.68 -23.71
N ILE A 54 -20.77 -3.40 -23.09
CA ILE A 54 -19.73 -2.81 -22.24
C ILE A 54 -18.38 -2.86 -22.96
N VAL A 55 -17.68 -1.72 -23.00
CA VAL A 55 -16.29 -1.64 -23.44
C VAL A 55 -15.38 -1.47 -22.23
N SER A 56 -14.40 -2.35 -22.10
CA SER A 56 -13.38 -2.34 -21.04
C SER A 56 -11.99 -2.47 -21.60
N VAL A 57 -10.97 -2.13 -20.80
CA VAL A 57 -9.57 -2.31 -21.18
C VAL A 57 -8.86 -3.08 -20.05
N THR A 58 -8.27 -4.23 -20.42
CA THR A 58 -7.38 -4.96 -19.52
C THR A 58 -5.98 -4.38 -19.67
N PRO A 59 -5.41 -3.80 -18.61
CA PRO A 59 -4.09 -3.17 -18.68
C PRO A 59 -2.99 -4.21 -18.87
N PHE A 60 -1.92 -3.89 -19.60
CA PHE A 60 -0.73 -4.74 -19.70
C PHE A 60 -0.03 -4.95 -18.37
N ARG A 61 -0.18 -4.00 -17.46
CA ARG A 61 0.33 -4.07 -16.09
C ARG A 61 -0.78 -3.66 -15.14
N GLU A 62 -1.14 -4.54 -14.23
CA GLU A 62 -2.05 -4.19 -13.15
C GLU A 62 -1.45 -3.07 -12.30
N LEU A 63 -2.09 -1.91 -12.32
CA LEU A 63 -1.76 -0.81 -11.45
C LEU A 63 -2.37 -1.10 -10.08
N ARG A 64 -1.51 -1.42 -9.11
CA ARG A 64 -1.97 -1.54 -7.71
C ARG A 64 -2.55 -0.21 -7.27
N LYS A 65 -3.83 -0.22 -6.91
CA LYS A 65 -4.57 0.99 -6.50
C LYS A 65 -4.52 1.11 -4.97
N PHE A 66 -4.39 2.34 -4.47
CA PHE A 66 -4.53 2.66 -3.05
C PHE A 66 -6.02 2.69 -2.67
N VAL A 67 -6.60 1.50 -2.50
CA VAL A 67 -8.02 1.30 -2.18
C VAL A 67 -8.16 0.73 -0.79
N PRO A 68 -9.33 0.90 -0.13
CA PRO A 68 -9.61 0.24 1.13
C PRO A 68 -9.38 -1.27 1.03
N GLY A 69 -8.69 -1.82 2.02
CA GLY A 69 -8.30 -3.23 2.03
C GLY A 69 -6.89 -3.51 1.50
N ALA A 70 -6.31 -2.62 0.70
CA ALA A 70 -4.93 -2.75 0.23
C ALA A 70 -3.93 -2.60 1.38
N PHE A 71 -2.82 -3.32 1.27
CA PHE A 71 -1.69 -3.21 2.21
C PHE A 71 -0.56 -2.44 1.59
N VAL A 72 0.04 -1.53 2.36
CA VAL A 72 1.12 -0.65 1.91
C VAL A 72 2.19 -0.52 2.99
N TYR A 73 3.41 -0.25 2.54
CA TYR A 73 4.49 0.20 3.42
C TYR A 73 4.40 1.71 3.61
N VAL A 74 4.56 2.16 4.84
CA VAL A 74 4.56 3.57 5.20
C VAL A 74 5.72 3.90 6.11
N LEU A 75 6.29 5.09 5.96
CA LEU A 75 7.28 5.66 6.86
C LEU A 75 6.59 6.63 7.80
N VAL A 76 6.72 6.41 9.10
CA VAL A 76 6.20 7.34 10.12
C VAL A 76 7.02 8.63 10.09
N THR A 77 6.36 9.75 9.83
CA THR A 77 6.99 11.07 9.70
C THR A 77 6.75 11.96 10.91
N GLY A 78 5.74 11.65 11.71
CA GLY A 78 5.44 12.40 12.93
C GLY A 78 4.46 11.63 13.82
N THR A 79 4.54 11.90 15.13
CA THR A 79 3.59 11.40 16.13
C THR A 79 3.14 12.55 16.99
N ARG A 80 1.85 12.59 17.32
CA ARG A 80 1.28 13.61 18.22
C ARG A 80 0.05 13.05 18.94
N GLY A 81 0.20 12.77 20.23
CA GLY A 81 -0.88 12.21 21.05
C GLY A 81 -1.42 10.89 20.46
N ASP A 82 -2.67 10.90 20.03
CA ASP A 82 -3.37 9.72 19.54
C ASP A 82 -3.14 9.44 18.04
N ILE A 83 -2.36 10.26 17.35
CA ILE A 83 -2.22 10.21 15.90
C ILE A 83 -0.75 10.10 15.50
N ALA A 84 -0.45 9.19 14.57
CA ALA A 84 0.77 9.18 13.79
C ALA A 84 0.48 9.58 12.34
N THR A 85 1.31 10.45 11.80
CA THR A 85 1.35 10.78 10.37
C THR A 85 2.40 9.95 9.68
N ALA A 86 2.08 9.44 8.50
CA ALA A 86 2.99 8.60 7.75
C ALA A 86 2.95 8.92 6.26
N ARG A 87 4.10 8.78 5.60
CA ARG A 87 4.21 8.85 4.15
C ARG A 87 4.13 7.45 3.57
N VAL A 88 3.27 7.25 2.59
CA VAL A 88 3.16 5.96 1.88
C VAL A 88 4.39 5.77 1.00
N LEU A 89 5.10 4.67 1.20
CA LEU A 89 6.26 4.28 0.41
C LEU A 89 5.86 3.49 -0.84
N GLY A 90 4.84 2.64 -0.73
CA GLY A 90 4.37 1.81 -1.83
C GLY A 90 3.81 0.47 -1.37
N PHE A 91 3.63 -0.42 -2.32
CA PHE A 91 3.17 -1.79 -2.05
C PHE A 91 4.31 -2.77 -1.75
N ASP A 92 5.54 -2.35 -2.02
CA ASP A 92 6.78 -3.06 -1.68
C ASP A 92 7.87 -2.04 -1.30
N LEU A 93 9.00 -2.52 -0.78
CA LEU A 93 10.13 -1.69 -0.38
C LEU A 93 11.21 -1.54 -1.47
N VAL A 94 11.02 -2.15 -2.63
CA VAL A 94 11.93 -2.06 -3.78
C VAL A 94 11.53 -0.90 -4.68
N ASN A 95 10.23 -0.82 -5.02
CA ASN A 95 9.68 0.21 -5.88
C ASN A 95 8.98 1.28 -5.05
N ILE A 96 9.77 2.16 -4.44
CA ILE A 96 9.26 3.22 -3.59
C ILE A 96 8.65 4.33 -4.45
N TYR A 97 7.41 4.68 -4.14
CA TYR A 97 6.71 5.81 -4.77
C TYR A 97 7.32 7.14 -4.29
N ARG A 98 7.70 7.98 -5.24
CA ARG A 98 8.26 9.31 -4.95
C ARG A 98 7.18 10.38 -4.70
N ASN A 99 5.92 10.03 -4.85
CA ASN A 99 4.79 10.94 -4.66
C ASN A 99 4.52 11.21 -3.18
N ASN A 100 4.02 12.41 -2.87
CA ASN A 100 3.62 12.80 -1.53
C ASN A 100 2.24 12.25 -1.18
N ILE A 101 2.17 10.95 -0.93
CA ILE A 101 0.97 10.27 -0.47
C ILE A 101 1.07 10.09 1.04
N PHE A 102 0.09 10.63 1.78
CA PHE A 102 0.09 10.63 3.24
C PHE A 102 -1.04 9.77 3.79
N GLY A 103 -0.77 9.22 4.96
CA GLY A 103 -1.74 8.50 5.75
C GLY A 103 -1.69 8.88 7.22
N ILE A 104 -2.78 8.61 7.92
CA ILE A 104 -2.97 8.87 9.34
C ILE A 104 -3.30 7.54 10.02
N LEU A 105 -2.55 7.24 11.09
CA LEU A 105 -2.78 6.09 11.95
C LEU A 105 -3.21 6.59 13.32
N HIS A 106 -4.43 6.26 13.73
CA HIS A 106 -4.94 6.59 15.05
C HIS A 106 -4.62 5.47 16.05
N VAL A 107 -4.40 5.80 17.32
CA VAL A 107 -4.05 4.85 18.39
C VAL A 107 -5.05 3.69 18.50
N SER A 108 -6.34 3.92 18.24
CA SER A 108 -7.36 2.88 18.24
C SER A 108 -7.17 1.81 17.15
N HIS A 109 -6.38 2.09 16.11
CA HIS A 109 -6.05 1.16 15.05
C HIS A 109 -4.75 0.39 15.28
N ILE A 110 -4.13 0.51 16.46
CA ILE A 110 -2.98 -0.25 16.91
C ILE A 110 -3.48 -1.41 17.79
N PRO A 111 -3.15 -2.68 17.48
CA PRO A 111 -3.52 -3.79 18.33
C PRO A 111 -2.71 -3.73 19.64
N SER A 112 -3.40 -3.77 20.75
CA SER A 112 -2.79 -3.80 22.08
C SER A 112 -3.71 -4.54 23.06
N GLU A 113 -3.12 -5.28 23.99
CA GLU A 113 -3.83 -5.94 25.08
C GLU A 113 -4.34 -4.94 26.13
N ARG A 114 -3.69 -3.80 26.25
CA ARG A 114 -4.07 -2.70 27.12
C ARG A 114 -4.46 -1.47 26.32
N ARG A 115 -5.22 -0.58 26.93
CA ARG A 115 -5.51 0.73 26.35
C ARG A 115 -4.21 1.56 26.29
N LEU A 116 -3.83 1.96 25.09
CA LEU A 116 -2.72 2.86 24.85
C LEU A 116 -3.15 4.29 25.16
N ARG A 117 -2.25 5.07 25.75
CA ARG A 117 -2.48 6.50 26.05
C ARG A 117 -2.06 7.39 24.88
N SER A 118 -1.06 6.93 24.11
CA SER A 118 -0.59 7.64 22.91
C SER A 118 -0.02 6.65 21.90
N VAL A 119 0.13 7.12 20.65
CA VAL A 119 0.76 6.34 19.59
C VAL A 119 2.23 6.07 19.89
N ASP A 120 2.91 7.01 20.58
CA ASP A 120 4.35 6.93 20.90
C ASP A 120 4.74 5.74 21.78
N GLU A 121 3.78 5.12 22.48
CA GLU A 121 4.03 3.90 23.24
C GLU A 121 4.42 2.72 22.35
N MET A 122 3.96 2.72 21.09
CA MET A 122 4.12 1.58 20.18
C MET A 122 4.83 1.91 18.88
N ILE A 123 4.72 3.15 18.41
CA ILE A 123 5.21 3.59 17.10
C ILE A 123 6.00 4.87 17.26
N ARG A 124 7.10 4.98 16.54
CA ARG A 124 7.98 6.15 16.58
C ARG A 124 8.24 6.71 15.19
N VAL A 125 8.60 7.96 15.14
CA VAL A 125 9.11 8.61 13.93
C VAL A 125 10.32 7.84 13.39
N GLY A 126 10.31 7.56 12.09
CA GLY A 126 11.33 6.74 11.43
C GLY A 126 10.99 5.25 11.34
N ASP A 127 9.95 4.78 12.01
CA ASP A 127 9.49 3.39 11.83
C ASP A 127 8.90 3.19 10.44
N ILE A 128 9.18 2.04 9.83
CA ILE A 128 8.50 1.56 8.62
C ILE A 128 7.47 0.53 9.04
N LEU A 129 6.23 0.77 8.65
CA LEU A 129 5.09 -0.07 8.98
C LEU A 129 4.52 -0.69 7.69
N TYR A 130 4.04 -1.93 7.79
CA TYR A 130 3.18 -2.55 6.80
C TYR A 130 1.75 -2.50 7.31
N VAL A 131 0.90 -1.70 6.68
CA VAL A 131 -0.42 -1.32 7.19
C VAL A 131 -1.51 -1.52 6.15
N LYS A 132 -2.75 -1.71 6.62
CA LYS A 132 -3.94 -1.77 5.78
C LYS A 132 -4.54 -0.38 5.59
N ILE A 133 -4.88 -0.02 4.34
CA ILE A 133 -5.65 1.18 4.04
C ILE A 133 -7.12 0.94 4.39
N VAL A 134 -7.76 1.90 5.05
CA VAL A 134 -9.16 1.84 5.47
C VAL A 134 -10.05 2.83 4.71
N SER A 135 -9.53 4.00 4.33
CA SER A 135 -10.28 5.05 3.62
C SER A 135 -10.06 5.01 2.11
N ARG A 136 -10.92 5.73 1.36
CA ARG A 136 -10.82 5.86 -0.11
C ARG A 136 -10.04 7.08 -0.56
N THR A 137 -9.95 8.10 0.27
CA THR A 137 -9.38 9.42 -0.07
C THR A 137 -8.19 9.75 0.81
N GLN A 138 -7.28 10.60 0.32
CA GLN A 138 -6.18 11.16 1.11
C GLN A 138 -6.67 12.28 2.05
N PRO A 139 -6.04 12.37 3.25
CA PRO A 139 -5.06 11.45 3.81
C PRO A 139 -5.67 10.08 4.10
N PHE A 140 -4.98 9.00 3.73
CA PHE A 140 -5.48 7.65 3.96
C PHE A 140 -5.51 7.32 5.45
N PHE A 141 -6.64 6.79 5.94
CA PHE A 141 -6.67 6.17 7.26
C PHE A 141 -6.03 4.79 7.19
N LEU A 142 -5.14 4.54 8.16
CA LEU A 142 -4.30 3.35 8.22
C LEU A 142 -4.68 2.50 9.42
N SER A 143 -4.48 1.18 9.33
CA SER A 143 -4.76 0.26 10.42
C SER A 143 -3.69 -0.82 10.54
N LEU A 144 -3.27 -1.08 11.78
CA LEU A 144 -2.41 -2.20 12.18
C LEU A 144 -3.21 -3.39 12.75
N ARG A 145 -4.52 -3.33 12.84
CA ARG A 145 -5.36 -4.40 13.43
C ARG A 145 -5.43 -5.68 12.60
N SER A 146 -4.93 -5.68 11.36
CA SER A 146 -4.89 -6.89 10.54
C SER A 146 -3.73 -7.81 10.95
N PRO A 147 -3.89 -9.14 10.94
CA PRO A 147 -2.81 -10.09 11.23
C PRO A 147 -1.58 -9.95 10.31
N LYS A 148 -1.76 -9.45 9.10
CA LYS A 148 -0.70 -9.17 8.14
C LYS A 148 0.03 -7.85 8.41
N ALA A 149 -0.57 -6.96 9.19
CA ALA A 149 0.02 -5.65 9.48
C ALA A 149 1.08 -5.76 10.59
N SER A 150 2.15 -5.01 10.48
CA SER A 150 3.29 -5.12 11.38
C SER A 150 4.17 -3.87 11.35
N ILE A 151 4.91 -3.62 12.43
CA ILE A 151 6.12 -2.82 12.39
C ILE A 151 7.17 -3.65 11.63
N THR A 152 7.70 -3.12 10.55
CA THR A 152 8.58 -3.84 9.64
C THR A 152 10.04 -3.53 9.88
N VAL A 153 10.34 -2.26 10.12
CA VAL A 153 11.69 -1.75 10.47
C VAL A 153 11.53 -0.69 11.54
N SER A 154 12.43 -0.68 12.52
CA SER A 154 12.49 0.34 13.55
C SER A 154 13.92 0.79 13.79
N LEU A 155 14.09 2.09 14.08
CA LEU A 155 15.37 2.67 14.42
C LEU A 155 15.52 2.78 15.94
N CYS A 156 16.74 2.59 16.42
CA CYS A 156 17.06 2.75 17.83
C CYS A 156 16.95 4.23 18.25
N PRO A 157 16.19 4.56 19.31
CA PRO A 157 16.02 5.95 19.73
C PRO A 157 17.30 6.55 20.33
N ARG A 158 18.30 5.71 20.71
CA ARG A 158 19.56 6.17 21.30
C ARG A 158 20.65 6.44 20.27
N CYS A 159 20.79 5.57 19.26
CA CYS A 159 21.92 5.64 18.32
C CYS A 159 21.51 5.64 16.85
N GLY A 160 20.19 5.57 16.50
CA GLY A 160 19.71 5.59 15.14
C GLY A 160 19.94 4.31 14.33
N SER A 161 20.62 3.30 14.89
CA SER A 161 20.86 2.04 14.18
C SER A 161 19.59 1.24 14.03
N ILE A 162 19.50 0.41 12.97
CA ILE A 162 18.38 -0.50 12.78
C ILE A 162 18.35 -1.51 13.93
N MET A 163 17.17 -1.65 14.54
CA MET A 163 16.96 -2.63 15.61
C MET A 163 16.68 -4.01 15.02
N GLY A 164 17.12 -5.05 15.72
CA GLY A 164 16.85 -6.44 15.37
C GLY A 164 15.80 -7.06 16.28
N ARG A 165 14.94 -7.91 15.71
CA ARG A 165 13.95 -8.66 16.48
C ARG A 165 14.57 -9.88 17.15
N LEU A 166 14.35 -10.02 18.46
CA LEU A 166 14.63 -11.22 19.23
C LEU A 166 13.37 -11.62 20.03
N LYS A 167 12.67 -12.66 19.56
CA LYS A 167 11.36 -13.06 20.07
C LYS A 167 10.35 -11.89 19.96
N GLU A 168 9.85 -11.37 21.07
CA GLU A 168 8.88 -10.27 21.14
C GLU A 168 9.52 -8.89 21.40
N LYS A 169 10.86 -8.84 21.49
CA LYS A 169 11.60 -7.62 21.76
C LYS A 169 12.38 -7.15 20.54
N LEU A 170 12.56 -5.84 20.45
CA LEU A 170 13.50 -5.21 19.54
C LEU A 170 14.76 -4.87 20.33
N ILE A 171 15.92 -5.27 19.81
CA ILE A 171 17.23 -5.04 20.44
C ILE A 171 18.12 -4.32 19.44
N CYS A 172 18.77 -3.27 19.89
CA CYS A 172 19.79 -2.58 19.11
C CYS A 172 21.12 -3.35 19.17
N PRO A 173 21.69 -3.76 18.03
CA PRO A 173 22.97 -4.47 18.02
C PRO A 173 24.15 -3.56 18.40
N SER A 174 24.02 -2.24 18.20
CA SER A 174 25.11 -1.28 18.42
C SER A 174 25.23 -0.81 19.87
N CYS A 175 24.11 -0.49 20.54
CA CYS A 175 24.14 0.08 21.89
C CYS A 175 23.45 -0.78 22.95
N GLY A 176 22.93 -1.96 22.60
CA GLY A 176 22.28 -2.88 23.54
C GLY A 176 20.88 -2.42 24.01
N TYR A 177 20.37 -1.27 23.55
CA TYR A 177 19.04 -0.81 23.91
C TYR A 177 17.98 -1.84 23.49
N SER A 178 17.04 -2.14 24.39
CA SER A 178 15.96 -3.09 24.12
C SER A 178 14.62 -2.54 24.52
N GLU A 179 13.59 -2.88 23.76
CA GLU A 179 12.22 -2.49 24.04
C GLU A 179 11.22 -3.54 23.52
N GLU A 180 10.03 -3.58 24.13
CA GLU A 180 8.92 -4.41 23.69
C GLU A 180 7.93 -3.54 22.92
N ARG A 181 7.70 -3.90 21.67
CA ARG A 181 6.67 -3.25 20.82
C ARG A 181 5.91 -4.29 20.02
N LYS A 182 4.62 -4.13 19.91
CA LYS A 182 3.73 -4.99 19.11
C LYS A 182 2.92 -4.11 18.15
N PRO A 183 2.57 -4.58 16.97
CA PRO A 183 2.88 -5.87 16.36
C PRO A 183 4.23 -5.87 15.60
N ILE A 184 5.06 -6.88 15.80
CA ILE A 184 6.33 -7.07 15.10
C ILE A 184 6.41 -8.43 14.38
N THR A 185 5.27 -9.02 14.03
CA THR A 185 5.18 -10.37 13.43
C THR A 185 5.99 -10.51 12.14
N HIS A 186 5.97 -9.49 11.29
CA HIS A 186 6.66 -9.45 10.00
C HIS A 186 7.86 -8.48 10.01
N TYR A 187 8.59 -8.43 11.12
CA TYR A 187 9.78 -7.59 11.22
C TYR A 187 10.91 -8.14 10.33
N LEU A 188 11.52 -7.27 9.50
CA LEU A 188 12.48 -7.70 8.47
C LEU A 188 13.81 -8.19 9.03
N TYR A 189 14.30 -7.61 10.13
CA TYR A 189 15.65 -7.88 10.61
C TYR A 189 15.65 -8.71 11.89
N LYS A 190 16.26 -9.90 11.85
CA LYS A 190 16.54 -10.67 13.07
C LYS A 190 17.78 -10.13 13.75
N TYR A 191 17.78 -10.11 15.08
CA TYR A 191 18.91 -9.63 15.85
C TYR A 191 20.22 -10.38 15.56
N SER A 192 20.14 -11.69 15.35
CA SER A 192 21.29 -12.54 14.98
C SER A 192 21.96 -12.12 13.67
N GLU A 193 21.18 -11.70 12.69
CA GLU A 193 21.67 -11.28 11.38
C GLU A 193 22.40 -9.93 11.44
N LEU A 194 21.91 -9.00 12.25
CA LEU A 194 22.52 -7.68 12.42
C LEU A 194 23.80 -7.71 13.24
N ARG A 195 23.86 -8.56 14.27
CA ARG A 195 25.06 -8.73 15.10
C ARG A 195 26.25 -9.30 14.34
N GLY A 196 26.00 -10.18 13.37
CA GLY A 196 27.04 -10.76 12.51
C GLY A 196 27.67 -9.78 11.51
N ARG A 197 26.99 -8.67 11.16
CA ARG A 197 27.49 -7.65 10.23
C ARG A 197 28.40 -6.58 10.87
N GLN A 198 28.51 -6.59 12.19
CA GLN A 198 29.36 -5.63 12.95
C GLN A 198 30.72 -6.20 13.36
N ARG A 199 31.02 -7.41 12.92
CA ARG A 199 32.37 -8.03 13.00
C ARG A 199 32.98 -8.01 11.60
#